data_3cf8544b4826b1c8ee9473bdb1fdb8f1
#
_entry.id   3cf8544b4826b1c8ee9473bdb1fdb8f1
#
_cell.length_a   1.000
_cell.length_b   1.000
_cell.length_c   1.000
_cell.angle_alpha   90.00
_cell.angle_beta   90.00
_cell.angle_gamma   90.00
#
_symmetry.space_group_name_H-M   'P 1'
#
loop_
_entity.id
_entity.type
_entity.pdbx_description
1 polymer ?
#
loop_
_entity_poly.entity_id
_entity_poly.type
_entity_poly.pdbx_seq_one_letter_code
_entity_poly.pdbx_strand_id
1 'polypeptide(L)' 'MPFKASTLMEKYQVPEGRELGQKLKAIEVVWTSNDFKISDKEVQKIVSN' A
#
# COMPACT_ATOMS: atom_id res chain seq x y z
N MET A 1 0.18 -10.97 1.38
CA MET A 1 -0.48 -9.66 1.33
C MET A 1 -1.14 -9.44 -0.01
N PRO A 2 -2.37 -8.92 -0.04
CA PRO A 2 -3.12 -8.78 -1.31
C PRO A 2 -2.62 -7.67 -2.23
N PHE A 3 -1.83 -6.73 -1.71
CA PHE A 3 -1.33 -5.61 -2.50
C PHE A 3 0.11 -5.85 -2.90
N LYS A 4 0.38 -5.74 -4.21
CA LYS A 4 1.71 -5.93 -4.76
C LYS A 4 2.26 -4.60 -5.27
N ALA A 5 3.58 -4.58 -5.52
CA ALA A 5 4.21 -3.39 -6.05
C ALA A 5 3.58 -2.95 -7.37
N SER A 6 3.31 -3.90 -8.26
CA SER A 6 2.69 -3.58 -9.54
C SER A 6 1.29 -2.99 -9.37
N THR A 7 0.54 -3.49 -8.39
CA THR A 7 -0.79 -2.95 -8.10
C THR A 7 -0.71 -1.49 -7.68
N LEU A 8 0.25 -1.16 -6.82
CA LEU A 8 0.42 0.22 -6.37
C LEU A 8 0.82 1.14 -7.50
N MET A 9 1.69 0.66 -8.38
CA MET A 9 2.12 1.47 -9.52
C MET A 9 0.99 1.71 -10.53
N GLU A 10 0.20 0.70 -10.78
CA GLU A 10 -0.88 0.79 -11.77
C GLU A 10 -2.14 1.44 -11.23
N LYS A 11 -2.59 0.98 -10.07
CA LYS A 11 -3.86 1.43 -9.51
C LYS A 11 -3.75 2.75 -8.76
N TYR A 12 -2.68 2.93 -8.04
CA TYR A 12 -2.49 4.11 -7.20
C TYR A 12 -1.40 5.04 -7.71
N GLN A 13 -0.75 4.67 -8.81
CA GLN A 13 0.26 5.49 -9.48
C GLN A 13 1.42 5.87 -8.55
N VAL A 14 1.81 4.95 -7.70
CA VAL A 14 2.96 5.15 -6.83
C VAL A 14 4.23 4.99 -7.64
N PRO A 15 5.17 5.96 -7.58
CA PRO A 15 6.40 5.85 -8.36
C PRO A 15 7.27 4.71 -7.89
N GLU A 16 7.98 4.10 -8.84
CA GLU A 16 8.89 3.02 -8.56
C GLU A 16 10.09 3.54 -7.76
N GLY A 17 10.61 2.69 -6.87
CA GLY A 17 11.79 3.02 -6.09
C GLY A 17 11.54 2.99 -4.60
N ARG A 18 12.27 3.86 -3.88
CA ARG A 18 12.21 3.89 -2.42
C ARG A 18 10.79 4.16 -1.92
N GLU A 19 10.09 5.08 -2.57
CA GLU A 19 8.74 5.44 -2.17
C GLU A 19 7.80 4.25 -2.25
N LEU A 20 7.92 3.48 -3.32
CA LEU A 20 7.10 2.28 -3.49
C LEU A 20 7.33 1.28 -2.36
N GLY A 21 8.59 1.06 -2.00
CA GLY A 21 8.91 0.17 -0.89
C GLY A 21 8.35 0.65 0.43
N GLN A 22 8.45 1.96 0.69
CA GLN A 22 7.92 2.53 1.92
C GLN A 22 6.40 2.40 2.00
N LYS A 23 5.71 2.64 0.88
CA LYS A 23 4.25 2.53 0.85
C LYS A 23 3.81 1.08 1.05
N LEU A 24 4.50 0.16 0.41
CA LEU A 24 4.21 -1.26 0.58
C LEU A 24 4.36 -1.69 2.04
N LYS A 25 5.42 -1.25 2.69
CA LYS A 25 5.65 -1.59 4.08
C LYS A 25 4.57 -1.00 4.98
N ALA A 26 4.17 0.24 4.73
CA ALA A 26 3.11 0.87 5.50
C ALA A 26 1.78 0.12 5.34
N ILE A 27 1.48 -0.31 4.13
CA ILE A 27 0.26 -1.08 3.87
C ILE A 27 0.33 -2.42 4.60
N GLU A 28 1.47 -3.07 4.57
CA GLU A 28 1.65 -4.35 5.25
C GLU A 28 1.43 -4.20 6.76
N VAL A 29 1.96 -3.14 7.36
CA VAL A 29 1.80 -2.90 8.78
C VAL A 29 0.33 -2.72 9.14
N VAL A 30 -0.38 -1.89 8.37
CA VAL A 30 -1.80 -1.66 8.60
C VAL A 30 -2.58 -2.95 8.38
N TRP A 31 -2.25 -3.69 7.33
CA TRP A 31 -2.92 -4.93 7.01
C TRP A 31 -2.80 -5.96 8.14
N THR A 32 -1.60 -6.15 8.66
CA THR A 32 -1.39 -7.10 9.76
C THR A 32 -2.02 -6.61 11.06
N SER A 33 -2.03 -5.29 11.29
CA SER A 33 -2.63 -4.71 12.48
C SER A 33 -4.16 -4.81 12.45
N ASN A 34 -4.74 -4.87 11.27
CA ASN A 34 -6.19 -4.95 11.10
C ASN A 34 -6.67 -6.36 10.82
N ASP A 35 -6.01 -7.33 11.43
CA ASP A 35 -6.42 -8.73 11.33
C ASP A 35 -6.44 -9.21 9.88
N PHE A 36 -5.42 -8.80 9.13
CA PHE A 36 -5.25 -9.15 7.72
C PHE A 36 -6.36 -8.62 6.82
N LYS A 37 -6.88 -7.43 7.19
CA LYS A 37 -7.90 -6.75 6.40
C LYS A 37 -7.48 -5.32 6.16
N ILE A 38 -7.69 -4.85 4.93
CA ILE A 38 -7.41 -3.47 4.58
C ILE A 38 -8.36 -3.05 3.47
N SER A 39 -8.85 -1.81 3.54
CA SER A 39 -9.77 -1.29 2.55
C SER A 39 -9.05 -0.38 1.57
N ASP A 40 -9.66 -0.14 0.42
CA ASP A 40 -9.12 0.77 -0.59
C ASP A 40 -8.92 2.16 -0.02
N LYS A 41 -9.82 2.61 0.84
CA LYS A 41 -9.70 3.93 1.46
C LYS A 41 -8.44 4.06 2.29
N GLU A 42 -8.10 3.01 3.02
CA GLU A 42 -6.90 3.03 3.84
C GLU A 42 -5.65 3.02 2.99
N VAL A 43 -5.66 2.23 1.91
CA VAL A 43 -4.54 2.21 0.98
C VAL A 43 -4.36 3.57 0.34
N GLN A 44 -5.44 4.20 -0.09
CA GLN A 44 -5.37 5.54 -0.68
C GLN A 44 -4.81 6.57 0.29
N LYS A 45 -5.18 6.47 1.55
CA LYS A 45 -4.65 7.36 2.59
C LYS A 45 -3.15 7.20 2.73
N ILE A 46 -2.69 5.96 2.72
CA ILE A 46 -1.27 5.66 2.87
C ILE A 46 -0.48 6.17 1.66
N VAL A 47 -0.97 5.92 0.47
CA VAL A 47 -0.24 6.31 -0.74
C VAL A 47 -0.33 7.80 -1.03
N SER A 48 -1.36 8.47 -0.50
CA SER A 48 -1.52 9.92 -0.69
C SER A 48 -0.62 10.74 0.20
N ASN A 49 -0.11 10.12 1.21
CA ASN A 49 0.69 10.83 2.20
C ASN A 49 2.11 11.07 1.69
#